data_116b8a2fac500c8cdb02e21eefda188e
#
_entry.id   116b8a2fac500c8cdb02e21eefda188e
#
_cell.length_a   1.000
_cell.length_b   1.000
_cell.length_c   1.000
_cell.angle_alpha   90.00
_cell.angle_beta   90.00
_cell.angle_gamma   90.00
#
_symmetry.space_group_name_H-M   'P 1'
#
loop_
_entity.id
_entity.type
_entity.pdbx_description
1 polymer ?
#
loop_
_entity_poly.entity_id
_entity_poly.type
_entity_poly.pdbx_seq_one_letter_code
_entity_poly.pdbx_strand_id
1 'polypeptide(L)'
;MARIVRLTDALSALALALLLGVVAGSVATRALYDATNGSVNLLVPGAIELAGLSLSLMVFAALPGAALRGLARVDIVLERLPSRLSIPLSRFWDLALAAAAGLLAWLLVGRAMVEFRAGHLSQDLGWPLWPFTAFAAMAGVLLMLTALWRSLERGGAERGDVP
;
A
#
# COMPACT_ATOMS: atom_id res chain seq x y z
N MET A 1 -5.12 15.12 8.76
CA MET A 1 -5.16 14.39 7.49
C MET A 1 -3.99 14.74 6.56
N ALA A 2 -3.76 16.03 6.17
CA ALA A 2 -2.69 16.39 5.23
C ALA A 2 -1.26 15.94 5.63
N ARG A 3 -0.93 15.91 6.92
CA ARG A 3 0.38 15.42 7.40
C ARG A 3 0.54 13.91 7.21
N ILE A 4 -0.51 13.13 7.45
CA ILE A 4 -0.50 11.68 7.26
C ILE A 4 -0.28 11.35 5.79
N VAL A 5 -1.01 12.02 4.89
CA VAL A 5 -0.85 11.83 3.44
C VAL A 5 0.57 12.14 2.98
N ARG A 6 1.16 13.25 3.44
CA ARG A 6 2.54 13.60 3.10
C ARG A 6 3.56 12.57 3.60
N LEU A 7 3.35 12.03 4.81
CA LEU A 7 4.21 10.99 5.36
C LEU A 7 4.10 9.69 4.58
N THR A 8 2.89 9.24 4.25
CA THR A 8 2.67 8.03 3.46
C THR A 8 3.21 8.18 2.03
N ASP A 9 3.05 9.34 1.41
CA ASP A 9 3.62 9.64 0.09
C ASP A 9 5.15 9.65 0.11
N ALA A 10 5.76 10.30 1.10
CA ALA A 10 7.22 10.34 1.26
C ALA A 10 7.78 8.92 1.50
N LEU A 11 7.12 8.12 2.33
CA LEU A 11 7.52 6.73 2.58
C LEU A 11 7.39 5.87 1.32
N SER A 12 6.31 6.03 0.56
CA SER A 12 6.12 5.34 -0.72
C SER A 12 7.17 5.74 -1.74
N ALA A 13 7.50 7.05 -1.85
CA ALA A 13 8.54 7.54 -2.75
C ALA A 13 9.93 7.00 -2.35
N LEU A 14 10.25 6.95 -1.06
CA LEU A 14 11.49 6.38 -0.55
C LEU A 14 11.59 4.88 -0.87
N ALA A 15 10.51 4.13 -0.65
CA ALA A 15 10.45 2.70 -0.96
C ALA A 15 10.59 2.44 -2.47
N LEU A 16 10.02 3.31 -3.32
CA LEU A 16 10.20 3.26 -4.77
C LEU A 16 11.66 3.52 -5.17
N ALA A 17 12.30 4.53 -4.60
CA ALA A 17 13.70 4.84 -4.86
C ALA A 17 14.60 3.67 -4.45
N LEU A 18 14.32 3.04 -3.31
CA LEU A 18 15.04 1.86 -2.83
C LEU A 18 14.82 0.66 -3.76
N LEU A 19 13.60 0.41 -4.20
CA LEU A 19 13.28 -0.63 -5.19
C LEU A 19 14.08 -0.42 -6.48
N LEU A 20 14.04 0.77 -7.03
CA LEU A 20 14.79 1.10 -8.27
C LEU A 20 16.29 0.96 -8.08
N GLY A 21 16.83 1.41 -6.94
CA GLY A 21 18.25 1.27 -6.61
C GLY A 21 18.69 -0.19 -6.50
N VAL A 22 17.91 -1.03 -5.82
CA VAL A 22 18.18 -2.46 -5.69
C VAL A 22 18.14 -3.17 -7.04
N VAL A 23 17.10 -2.92 -7.84
CA VAL A 23 16.95 -3.55 -9.16
C VAL A 23 18.07 -3.08 -10.12
N ALA A 24 18.31 -1.77 -10.22
CA ALA A 24 19.37 -1.24 -11.06
C ALA A 24 20.75 -1.74 -10.63
N GLY A 25 21.03 -1.76 -9.32
CA GLY A 25 22.26 -2.31 -8.76
C GLY A 25 22.44 -3.80 -9.06
N SER A 26 21.38 -4.60 -8.90
CA SER A 26 21.42 -6.02 -9.22
C SER A 26 21.67 -6.29 -10.70
N VAL A 27 21.07 -5.52 -11.60
CA VAL A 27 21.31 -5.64 -13.04
C VAL A 27 22.72 -5.22 -13.39
N ALA A 28 23.23 -4.11 -12.83
CA ALA A 28 24.57 -3.62 -13.09
C ALA A 28 25.64 -4.62 -12.60
N THR A 29 25.49 -5.16 -11.39
CA THR A 29 26.44 -6.14 -10.84
C THR A 29 26.43 -7.45 -11.63
N ARG A 30 25.27 -7.87 -12.14
CA ARG A 30 25.16 -9.03 -13.02
C ARG A 30 25.82 -8.81 -14.37
N ALA A 31 25.59 -7.64 -14.99
CA ALA A 31 26.24 -7.28 -16.23
C ALA A 31 27.77 -7.22 -16.10
N LEU A 32 28.27 -6.71 -14.96
CA LEU A 32 29.70 -6.69 -14.65
C LEU A 32 30.28 -8.10 -14.48
N TYR A 33 29.57 -8.99 -13.79
CA TYR A 33 29.95 -10.39 -13.63
C TYR A 33 30.08 -11.09 -15.00
N ASP A 34 29.09 -10.91 -15.87
CA ASP A 34 29.07 -11.48 -17.21
C ASP A 34 30.22 -10.90 -18.10
N ALA A 35 30.44 -9.58 -18.05
CA ALA A 35 31.48 -8.92 -18.80
C ALA A 35 32.91 -9.31 -18.36
N THR A 36 33.08 -9.69 -17.09
CA THR A 36 34.38 -10.09 -16.53
C THR A 36 34.58 -11.62 -16.53
N ASN A 37 33.73 -12.38 -17.21
CA ASN A 37 33.73 -13.86 -17.18
C ASN A 37 33.79 -14.42 -15.74
N GLY A 38 33.10 -13.79 -14.81
CA GLY A 38 33.03 -14.23 -13.42
C GLY A 38 34.18 -13.83 -12.53
N SER A 39 35.18 -13.10 -13.03
CA SER A 39 36.35 -12.69 -12.23
C SER A 39 36.00 -11.65 -11.15
N VAL A 40 34.96 -10.82 -11.38
CA VAL A 40 34.45 -9.84 -10.41
C VAL A 40 33.06 -10.27 -9.96
N ASN A 41 32.95 -10.82 -8.76
CA ASN A 41 31.67 -11.23 -8.19
C ASN A 41 31.20 -10.20 -7.16
N LEU A 42 30.32 -9.28 -7.58
CA LEU A 42 29.64 -8.29 -6.74
C LEU A 42 28.13 -8.55 -6.68
N LEU A 43 27.70 -9.79 -6.93
CA LEU A 43 26.30 -10.16 -6.88
C LEU A 43 25.74 -9.90 -5.48
N VAL A 44 24.63 -9.16 -5.41
CA VAL A 44 23.95 -8.83 -4.16
C VAL A 44 23.04 -10.02 -3.79
N PRO A 45 23.37 -10.79 -2.73
CA PRO A 45 22.48 -11.86 -2.27
C PRO A 45 21.18 -11.23 -1.78
N GLY A 46 20.05 -11.87 -2.08
CA GLY A 46 18.73 -11.39 -1.65
C GLY A 46 18.20 -10.14 -2.37
N ALA A 47 18.81 -9.73 -3.49
CA ALA A 47 18.34 -8.56 -4.26
C ALA A 47 16.86 -8.68 -4.68
N ILE A 48 16.41 -9.87 -5.08
CA ILE A 48 15.03 -10.14 -5.47
C ILE A 48 14.11 -9.97 -4.26
N GLU A 49 14.53 -10.44 -3.09
CA GLU A 49 13.79 -10.35 -1.85
C GLU A 49 13.69 -8.90 -1.36
N LEU A 50 14.80 -8.15 -1.40
CA LEU A 50 14.80 -6.70 -1.12
C LEU A 50 13.87 -5.93 -2.06
N ALA A 51 13.86 -6.27 -3.34
CA ALA A 51 12.95 -5.67 -4.31
C ALA A 51 11.49 -5.98 -3.97
N GLY A 52 11.17 -7.24 -3.62
CA GLY A 52 9.81 -7.63 -3.20
C GLY A 52 9.34 -6.93 -1.93
N LEU A 53 10.20 -6.81 -0.92
CA LEU A 53 9.90 -6.08 0.32
C LEU A 53 9.71 -4.58 0.07
N SER A 54 10.56 -3.97 -0.75
CA SER A 54 10.46 -2.55 -1.13
C SER A 54 9.18 -2.27 -1.92
N LEU A 55 8.81 -3.16 -2.86
CA LEU A 55 7.57 -3.08 -3.61
C LEU A 55 6.35 -3.14 -2.67
N SER A 56 6.36 -4.08 -1.73
CA SER A 56 5.29 -4.21 -0.73
C SER A 56 5.16 -2.96 0.12
N LEU A 57 6.27 -2.43 0.64
CA LEU A 57 6.29 -1.18 1.40
C LEU A 57 5.75 -0.01 0.58
N MET A 58 6.18 0.14 -0.67
CA MET A 58 5.72 1.19 -1.59
C MET A 58 4.21 1.13 -1.78
N VAL A 59 3.69 -0.04 -2.14
CA VAL A 59 2.25 -0.22 -2.43
C VAL A 59 1.42 0.06 -1.18
N PHE A 60 1.73 -0.56 -0.06
CA PHE A 60 0.95 -0.40 1.16
C PHE A 60 1.06 1.02 1.75
N ALA A 61 2.21 1.68 1.65
CA ALA A 61 2.34 3.07 2.05
C ALA A 61 1.52 4.03 1.18
N ALA A 62 1.38 3.75 -0.13
CA ALA A 62 0.63 4.59 -1.05
C ALA A 62 -0.90 4.50 -0.88
N LEU A 63 -1.43 3.35 -0.41
CA LEU A 63 -2.87 3.08 -0.37
C LEU A 63 -3.70 4.13 0.38
N PRO A 64 -3.35 4.56 1.61
CA PRO A 64 -4.15 5.55 2.34
C PRO A 64 -4.18 6.91 1.62
N GLY A 65 -3.03 7.34 1.08
CA GLY A 65 -2.92 8.57 0.32
C GLY A 65 -3.71 8.53 -1.00
N ALA A 66 -3.65 7.41 -1.72
CA ALA A 66 -4.44 7.20 -2.93
C ALA A 66 -5.94 7.20 -2.65
N ALA A 67 -6.37 6.60 -1.54
CA ALA A 67 -7.78 6.62 -1.13
C ALA A 67 -8.29 8.04 -0.87
N LEU A 68 -7.49 8.89 -0.22
CA LEU A 68 -7.85 10.27 0.07
C LEU A 68 -7.90 11.17 -1.19
N ARG A 69 -7.05 10.93 -2.18
CA ARG A 69 -7.05 11.67 -3.46
C ARG A 69 -8.14 11.20 -4.42
N GLY A 70 -8.83 10.13 -4.10
CA GLY A 70 -9.79 9.48 -4.97
C GLY A 70 -9.11 8.32 -5.71
N LEU A 71 -9.24 7.09 -5.16
CA LEU A 71 -9.05 5.90 -5.97
C LEU A 71 -9.91 6.06 -7.22
N ALA A 72 -9.33 5.73 -8.40
CA ALA A 72 -9.98 5.89 -9.68
C ALA A 72 -11.44 5.45 -9.62
N ARG A 73 -12.31 6.41 -9.34
CA ARG A 73 -13.74 6.22 -9.35
C ARG A 73 -14.15 6.30 -10.80
N VAL A 74 -15.19 5.60 -11.10
CA VAL A 74 -15.92 5.83 -12.34
C VAL A 74 -16.67 7.16 -12.17
N ASP A 75 -15.91 8.26 -11.87
CA ASP A 75 -16.46 9.60 -11.65
C ASP A 75 -17.28 10.03 -12.88
N ILE A 76 -16.87 9.58 -14.08
CA ILE A 76 -17.60 9.79 -15.33
C ILE A 76 -19.05 9.27 -15.27
N VAL A 77 -19.28 8.15 -14.56
CA VAL A 77 -20.66 7.61 -14.41
C VAL A 77 -21.39 8.37 -13.31
N LEU A 78 -20.71 8.71 -12.22
CA LEU A 78 -21.30 9.45 -11.10
C LEU A 78 -21.68 10.89 -11.48
N GLU A 79 -20.90 11.55 -12.33
CA GLU A 79 -21.19 12.89 -12.85
C GLU A 79 -22.44 12.95 -13.74
N ARG A 80 -22.81 11.83 -14.36
CA ARG A 80 -24.02 11.73 -15.21
C ARG A 80 -25.28 11.34 -14.45
N LEU A 81 -25.13 10.94 -13.16
CA LEU A 81 -26.30 10.58 -12.35
C LEU A 81 -26.84 11.79 -11.58
N PRO A 82 -28.16 11.88 -11.41
CA PRO A 82 -28.76 12.89 -10.55
C PRO A 82 -28.23 12.74 -9.12
N SER A 83 -28.06 13.86 -8.41
CA SER A 83 -27.47 13.90 -7.06
C SER A 83 -28.14 12.92 -6.06
N ARG A 84 -29.43 12.66 -6.24
CA ARG A 84 -30.17 11.70 -5.42
C ARG A 84 -29.67 10.25 -5.50
N LEU A 85 -29.01 9.88 -6.59
CA LEU A 85 -28.44 8.55 -6.81
C LEU A 85 -26.93 8.51 -6.66
N SER A 86 -26.23 9.60 -6.99
CA SER A 86 -24.77 9.65 -6.94
C SER A 86 -24.23 9.63 -5.51
N ILE A 87 -24.92 10.28 -4.55
CA ILE A 87 -24.50 10.32 -3.14
C ILE A 87 -24.59 8.93 -2.48
N PRO A 88 -25.74 8.21 -2.49
CA PRO A 88 -25.81 6.90 -1.86
C PRO A 88 -24.87 5.89 -2.54
N LEU A 89 -24.70 5.97 -3.86
CA LEU A 89 -23.79 5.09 -4.59
C LEU A 89 -22.34 5.34 -4.19
N SER A 90 -21.93 6.59 -4.06
CA SER A 90 -20.55 6.92 -3.64
C SER A 90 -20.28 6.49 -2.18
N ARG A 91 -21.27 6.60 -1.29
CA ARG A 91 -21.19 6.09 0.08
C ARG A 91 -21.07 4.56 0.12
N PHE A 92 -21.86 3.88 -0.71
CA PHE A 92 -21.78 2.43 -0.84
C PHE A 92 -20.36 1.99 -1.24
N TRP A 93 -19.74 2.68 -2.22
CA TRP A 93 -18.35 2.38 -2.63
C TRP A 93 -17.34 2.66 -1.52
N ASP A 94 -17.45 3.77 -0.79
CA ASP A 94 -16.57 4.07 0.34
C ASP A 94 -16.72 3.01 1.47
N LEU A 95 -17.94 2.55 1.75
CA LEU A 95 -18.20 1.48 2.73
C LEU A 95 -17.67 0.12 2.25
N ALA A 96 -17.87 -0.21 0.97
CA ALA A 96 -17.34 -1.44 0.39
C ALA A 96 -15.80 -1.46 0.43
N LEU A 97 -15.16 -0.32 0.13
CA LEU A 97 -13.72 -0.16 0.27
C LEU A 97 -13.26 -0.31 1.73
N ALA A 98 -13.99 0.29 2.67
CA ALA A 98 -13.69 0.17 4.09
C ALA A 98 -13.81 -1.28 4.58
N ALA A 99 -14.84 -1.99 4.15
CA ALA A 99 -15.04 -3.40 4.49
C ALA A 99 -13.92 -4.28 3.90
N ALA A 100 -13.57 -4.08 2.64
CA ALA A 100 -12.48 -4.82 1.98
C ALA A 100 -11.13 -4.54 2.64
N ALA A 101 -10.82 -3.28 2.96
CA ALA A 101 -9.60 -2.88 3.66
C ALA A 101 -9.55 -3.43 5.08
N GLY A 102 -10.68 -3.44 5.80
CA GLY A 102 -10.79 -4.03 7.14
C GLY A 102 -10.57 -5.54 7.13
N LEU A 103 -11.17 -6.24 6.16
CA LEU A 103 -10.93 -7.68 5.99
C LEU A 103 -9.47 -7.99 5.66
N LEU A 104 -8.87 -7.22 4.74
CA LEU A 104 -7.45 -7.36 4.41
C LEU A 104 -6.56 -7.13 5.63
N ALA A 105 -6.81 -6.06 6.40
CA ALA A 105 -6.07 -5.77 7.62
C ALA A 105 -6.19 -6.89 8.64
N TRP A 106 -7.40 -7.44 8.84
CA TRP A 106 -7.63 -8.57 9.74
C TRP A 106 -6.81 -9.80 9.34
N LEU A 107 -6.83 -10.16 8.06
CA LEU A 107 -6.06 -11.30 7.54
C LEU A 107 -4.55 -11.09 7.68
N LEU A 108 -4.06 -9.86 7.41
CA LEU A 108 -2.65 -9.52 7.54
C LEU A 108 -2.19 -9.52 9.00
N VAL A 109 -3.01 -9.07 9.96
CA VAL A 109 -2.71 -9.19 11.40
C VAL A 109 -2.57 -10.65 11.80
N GLY A 110 -3.51 -11.49 11.37
CA GLY A 110 -3.45 -12.94 11.60
C GLY A 110 -2.15 -13.56 11.06
N ARG A 111 -1.78 -13.20 9.83
CA ARG A 111 -0.55 -13.67 9.19
C ARG A 111 0.71 -13.17 9.92
N ALA A 112 0.79 -11.89 10.27
CA ALA A 112 1.91 -11.33 11.03
C ALA A 112 2.10 -12.03 12.37
N MET A 113 1.00 -12.39 13.05
CA MET A 113 1.03 -13.13 14.31
C MET A 113 1.58 -14.56 14.13
N VAL A 114 1.21 -15.25 13.06
CA VAL A 114 1.75 -16.57 12.72
C VAL A 114 3.24 -16.47 12.40
N GLU A 115 3.65 -15.52 11.55
CA GLU A 115 5.04 -15.29 11.19
C GLU A 115 5.91 -14.97 12.42
N PHE A 116 5.37 -14.15 13.34
CA PHE A 116 6.04 -13.82 14.60
C PHE A 116 6.24 -15.05 15.49
N ARG A 117 5.18 -15.85 15.70
CA ARG A 117 5.23 -17.04 16.56
C ARG A 117 6.08 -18.17 15.98
N ALA A 118 6.05 -18.33 14.66
CA ALA A 118 6.84 -19.36 13.96
C ALA A 118 8.29 -18.93 13.71
N GLY A 119 8.64 -17.65 13.96
CA GLY A 119 9.99 -17.14 13.71
C GLY A 119 10.37 -17.19 12.23
N HIS A 120 9.40 -16.95 11.32
CA HIS A 120 9.66 -17.02 9.89
C HIS A 120 10.67 -15.95 9.47
N LEU A 121 11.76 -16.40 8.90
CA LEU A 121 12.81 -15.55 8.34
C LEU A 121 12.75 -15.59 6.82
N SER A 122 13.27 -14.55 6.21
CA SER A 122 13.46 -14.46 4.78
C SER A 122 14.55 -15.44 4.33
N GLN A 123 14.45 -15.97 3.10
CA GLN A 123 15.30 -17.06 2.63
C GLN A 123 16.74 -16.64 2.42
N ASP A 124 16.95 -15.49 1.80
CA ASP A 124 18.27 -15.01 1.41
C ASP A 124 18.90 -14.05 2.44
N LEU A 125 18.07 -13.20 3.07
CA LEU A 125 18.53 -12.16 3.99
C LEU A 125 18.49 -12.58 5.47
N GLY A 126 17.72 -13.63 5.82
CA GLY A 126 17.50 -14.04 7.20
C GLY A 126 16.73 -13.00 8.04
N TRP A 127 16.06 -12.05 7.41
CA TRP A 127 15.29 -11.04 8.12
C TRP A 127 13.92 -11.54 8.56
N PRO A 128 13.40 -11.13 9.72
CA PRO A 128 12.06 -11.51 10.14
C PRO A 128 11.02 -10.89 9.18
N LEU A 129 10.06 -11.71 8.74
CA LEU A 129 9.03 -11.26 7.78
C LEU A 129 7.88 -10.51 8.46
N TRP A 130 7.59 -10.82 9.72
CA TRP A 130 6.45 -10.26 10.45
C TRP A 130 6.38 -8.72 10.50
N PRO A 131 7.49 -7.93 10.56
CA PRO A 131 7.38 -6.48 10.60
C PRO A 131 6.82 -5.90 9.30
N PHE A 132 7.15 -6.50 8.16
CA PHE A 132 6.65 -6.07 6.85
C PHE A 132 5.16 -6.39 6.71
N THR A 133 4.74 -7.58 7.17
CA THR A 133 3.33 -7.97 7.19
C THR A 133 2.53 -7.12 8.18
N ALA A 134 3.09 -6.78 9.34
CA ALA A 134 2.48 -5.89 10.32
C ALA A 134 2.34 -4.45 9.77
N PHE A 135 3.34 -3.95 9.04
CA PHE A 135 3.26 -2.67 8.36
C PHE A 135 2.12 -2.66 7.31
N ALA A 136 2.00 -3.72 6.51
CA ALA A 136 0.92 -3.86 5.55
C ALA A 136 -0.46 -3.89 6.23
N ALA A 137 -0.58 -4.58 7.37
CA ALA A 137 -1.79 -4.59 8.18
C ALA A 137 -2.16 -3.19 8.69
N MET A 138 -1.18 -2.44 9.20
CA MET A 138 -1.37 -1.06 9.66
C MET A 138 -1.82 -0.14 8.52
N ALA A 139 -1.24 -0.27 7.34
CA ALA A 139 -1.67 0.47 6.15
C ALA A 139 -3.11 0.12 5.75
N GLY A 140 -3.51 -1.16 5.85
CA GLY A 140 -4.89 -1.61 5.66
C GLY A 140 -5.87 -0.97 6.65
N VAL A 141 -5.50 -0.87 7.93
CA VAL A 141 -6.30 -0.17 8.95
C VAL A 141 -6.43 1.31 8.61
N LEU A 142 -5.33 1.97 8.22
CA LEU A 142 -5.38 3.38 7.82
C LEU A 142 -6.27 3.58 6.58
N LEU A 143 -6.21 2.68 5.61
CA LEU A 143 -7.09 2.70 4.45
C LEU A 143 -8.56 2.55 4.85
N MET A 144 -8.89 1.61 5.73
CA MET A 144 -10.23 1.44 6.27
C MET A 144 -10.73 2.72 6.95
N LEU A 145 -9.92 3.31 7.83
CA LEU A 145 -10.28 4.53 8.55
C LEU A 145 -10.49 5.72 7.60
N THR A 146 -9.65 5.86 6.58
CA THR A 146 -9.80 6.93 5.58
C THR A 146 -11.06 6.75 4.74
N ALA A 147 -11.41 5.53 4.36
CA ALA A 147 -12.62 5.23 3.61
C ALA A 147 -13.90 5.48 4.46
N LEU A 148 -13.88 5.08 5.74
CA LEU A 148 -14.98 5.36 6.69
C LEU A 148 -15.16 6.86 6.90
N TRP A 149 -14.07 7.60 7.12
CA TRP A 149 -14.12 9.06 7.27
C TRP A 149 -14.80 9.75 6.09
N ARG A 150 -14.41 9.36 4.86
CA ARG A 150 -15.02 9.91 3.64
C ARG A 150 -16.50 9.59 3.53
N SER A 151 -16.91 8.37 3.91
CA SER A 151 -18.33 7.99 3.93
C SER A 151 -19.13 8.86 4.89
N LEU A 152 -18.56 9.24 6.05
CA LEU A 152 -19.20 10.08 7.04
C LEU A 152 -19.29 11.55 6.59
N GLU A 153 -18.22 12.12 6.02
CA GLU A 153 -18.23 13.50 5.50
C GLU A 153 -19.33 13.72 4.45
N ARG A 154 -19.51 12.76 3.54
CA ARG A 154 -20.58 12.82 2.54
C ARG A 154 -21.98 12.73 3.12
N GLY A 155 -22.12 12.08 4.28
CA GLY A 155 -23.37 12.00 4.98
C GLY A 155 -23.74 13.26 5.76
N GLY A 156 -22.76 14.06 6.12
CA GLY A 156 -22.97 15.37 6.75
C GLY A 156 -23.48 16.44 5.78
N ALA A 157 -23.01 16.38 4.53
CA ALA A 157 -23.44 17.32 3.49
C ALA A 157 -24.94 17.20 3.15
N GLU A 158 -25.51 15.99 3.24
CA GLU A 158 -26.96 15.78 3.04
C GLU A 158 -27.84 16.41 4.12
N ARG A 159 -27.33 16.57 5.36
CA ARG A 159 -28.12 17.13 6.48
C ARG A 159 -28.13 18.65 6.53
N GLY A 160 -27.21 19.30 5.81
CA GLY A 160 -27.10 20.74 5.77
C GLY A 160 -27.98 21.45 4.72
N ASP A 161 -28.51 20.70 3.75
CA ASP A 161 -29.28 21.23 2.61
C ASP A 161 -30.79 20.97 2.71
N VAL A 162 -31.34 20.84 3.92
CA VAL A 162 -32.81 20.84 4.13
C VAL A 162 -33.20 22.23 4.54
N PRO A 163 -33.91 23.02 3.67
CA PRO A 163 -34.44 24.34 3.97
C PRO A 163 -35.55 24.27 5.02
#